data_7cd9870073e2db954f4e8ae854fa9a83
#
_entry.id   7cd9870073e2db954f4e8ae854fa9a83
#
_cell.length_a   1.000
_cell.length_b   1.000
_cell.length_c   1.000
_cell.angle_alpha   90.00
_cell.angle_beta   90.00
_cell.angle_gamma   90.00
#
_symmetry.space_group_name_H-M   'P 1'
#
loop_
_entity.id
_entity.type
_entity.pdbx_description
1 polymer ?
#
loop_
_entity_poly.entity_id
_entity_poly.type
_entity_poly.pdbx_seq_one_letter_code
_entity_poly.pdbx_strand_id
1 'polypeptide(L)'
;IDARIEEYVKLGIDRQLLLGQFSAIYFNYTLDPALAIPMAHSHNLAILNFLKKYPDQLIGSVLVALQDVPTAIAEIEWGKQNGFAAIALDKVFPVREHAFSETLGSHRELWPFFKRAEELGMPIVLHNVQHGHRISNLPIYQRDGLDVLCPAEGQMSLISLCSSGLFDDFPNLKMVFTEAGTAFIKPLVERMDAAFVKPPLNYEDEDATARFHRRV
;
A
#
# COMPACT_ATOMS: atom_id res chain seq x y z
N ILE A 1 -13.16 15.12 14.58
CA ILE A 1 -11.72 14.97 14.78
C ILE A 1 -11.26 15.52 16.14
N ASP A 2 -11.83 16.64 16.63
CA ASP A 2 -11.38 17.32 17.84
C ASP A 2 -11.43 16.39 19.07
N ALA A 3 -12.56 15.80 19.35
CA ALA A 3 -12.73 14.84 20.44
C ALA A 3 -11.76 13.65 20.33
N ARG A 4 -11.43 13.21 19.11
CA ARG A 4 -10.47 12.15 18.87
C ARG A 4 -9.06 12.58 19.28
N ILE A 5 -8.64 13.78 18.92
CA ILE A 5 -7.32 14.33 19.30
C ILE A 5 -7.22 14.45 20.82
N GLU A 6 -8.24 15.01 21.47
CA GLU A 6 -8.27 15.13 22.94
C GLU A 6 -8.13 13.79 23.65
N GLU A 7 -8.84 12.75 23.18
CA GLU A 7 -8.75 11.42 23.78
C GLU A 7 -7.39 10.76 23.54
N TYR A 8 -6.81 10.90 22.36
CA TYR A 8 -5.50 10.30 22.09
C TYR A 8 -4.36 10.97 22.86
N VAL A 9 -4.42 12.30 23.04
CA VAL A 9 -3.47 13.01 23.91
C VAL A 9 -3.55 12.49 25.35
N LYS A 10 -4.75 12.26 25.90
CA LYS A 10 -4.92 11.65 27.23
C LYS A 10 -4.33 10.24 27.31
N LEU A 11 -4.33 9.49 26.21
CA LEU A 11 -3.75 8.15 26.13
C LEU A 11 -2.22 8.16 25.88
N GLY A 12 -1.59 9.34 25.81
CA GLY A 12 -0.16 9.48 25.54
C GLY A 12 0.23 9.24 24.07
N ILE A 13 -0.72 9.40 23.14
CA ILE A 13 -0.48 9.29 21.71
C ILE A 13 -0.24 10.69 21.15
N ASP A 14 1.02 10.99 20.81
CA ASP A 14 1.43 12.31 20.36
C ASP A 14 1.08 12.57 18.91
N ARG A 15 1.19 11.54 18.04
CA ARG A 15 0.98 11.68 16.59
C ARG A 15 0.25 10.49 15.99
N GLN A 16 -0.55 10.75 14.95
CA GLN A 16 -1.34 9.74 14.24
C GLN A 16 -1.18 9.88 12.74
N LEU A 17 -0.96 8.75 12.06
CA LEU A 17 -1.05 8.68 10.60
C LEU A 17 -2.50 8.47 10.19
N LEU A 18 -3.03 9.37 9.38
CA LEU A 18 -4.36 9.24 8.79
C LEU A 18 -4.27 8.44 7.50
N LEU A 19 -4.89 7.27 7.51
CA LEU A 19 -5.04 6.40 6.34
C LEU A 19 -6.43 6.53 5.76
N GLY A 20 -6.53 6.64 4.44
CA GLY A 20 -7.78 6.78 3.71
C GLY A 20 -8.53 5.47 3.49
N GLN A 21 -8.66 4.63 4.51
CA GLN A 21 -9.14 3.24 4.39
C GLN A 21 -10.49 3.08 3.68
N PHE A 22 -11.52 3.78 4.14
CA PHE A 22 -12.86 3.63 3.54
C PHE A 22 -12.92 4.15 2.11
N SER A 23 -12.15 5.16 1.81
CA SER A 23 -12.07 5.72 0.47
C SER A 23 -11.31 4.79 -0.47
N ALA A 24 -10.27 4.11 0.00
CA ALA A 24 -9.51 3.13 -0.78
C ALA A 24 -10.42 2.00 -1.29
N ILE A 25 -11.37 1.53 -0.49
CA ILE A 25 -12.34 0.51 -0.90
C ILE A 25 -13.12 0.95 -2.14
N TYR A 26 -13.62 2.17 -2.16
CA TYR A 26 -14.41 2.68 -3.29
C TYR A 26 -13.56 2.85 -4.55
N PHE A 27 -12.29 3.26 -4.43
CA PHE A 27 -11.42 3.45 -5.60
C PHE A 27 -11.03 2.15 -6.27
N ASN A 28 -10.79 1.10 -5.49
CA ASN A 28 -10.43 -0.20 -6.03
C ASN A 28 -11.61 -0.90 -6.71
N TYR A 29 -12.85 -0.58 -6.31
CA TYR A 29 -14.04 -1.08 -6.97
C TYR A 29 -14.45 -0.25 -8.19
N THR A 30 -14.08 1.03 -8.22
CA THR A 30 -14.36 1.92 -9.32
C THR A 30 -13.24 1.84 -10.33
N LEU A 31 -13.44 1.09 -11.40
CA LEU A 31 -12.48 0.98 -12.49
C LEU A 31 -12.51 2.16 -13.45
N ASP A 32 -13.44 3.10 -13.29
CA ASP A 32 -13.54 4.31 -14.08
C ASP A 32 -12.63 5.41 -13.50
N PRO A 33 -11.53 5.76 -14.18
CA PRO A 33 -10.64 6.82 -13.73
C PRO A 33 -11.32 8.18 -13.64
N ALA A 34 -12.34 8.45 -14.47
CA ALA A 34 -13.10 9.70 -14.43
C ALA A 34 -13.84 9.91 -13.10
N LEU A 35 -14.13 8.83 -12.38
CA LEU A 35 -14.74 8.88 -11.05
C LEU A 35 -13.68 8.72 -9.95
N ALA A 36 -12.76 7.76 -10.10
CA ALA A 36 -11.76 7.44 -9.06
C ALA A 36 -10.83 8.63 -8.75
N ILE A 37 -10.36 9.33 -9.78
CA ILE A 37 -9.44 10.45 -9.64
C ILE A 37 -10.04 11.61 -8.82
N PRO A 38 -11.19 12.19 -9.18
CA PRO A 38 -11.77 13.29 -8.40
C PRO A 38 -12.19 12.86 -6.98
N MET A 39 -12.57 11.60 -6.78
CA MET A 39 -12.85 11.09 -5.44
C MET A 39 -11.58 11.05 -4.58
N ALA A 40 -10.46 10.57 -5.12
CA ALA A 40 -9.17 10.56 -4.42
C ALA A 40 -8.76 11.98 -4.01
N HIS A 41 -8.79 12.90 -4.95
CA HIS A 41 -8.45 14.30 -4.68
C HIS A 41 -9.37 14.95 -3.64
N SER A 42 -10.67 14.71 -3.72
CA SER A 42 -11.65 15.22 -2.74
C SER A 42 -11.38 14.69 -1.33
N HIS A 43 -11.02 13.40 -1.22
CA HIS A 43 -10.60 12.82 0.05
C HIS A 43 -9.35 13.52 0.58
N ASN A 44 -8.34 13.70 -0.25
CA ASN A 44 -7.08 14.34 0.13
C ASN A 44 -7.29 15.79 0.58
N LEU A 45 -8.19 16.54 -0.05
CA LEU A 45 -8.59 17.88 0.40
C LEU A 45 -9.22 17.86 1.80
N ALA A 46 -10.05 16.86 2.11
CA ALA A 46 -10.63 16.71 3.44
C ALA A 46 -9.55 16.41 4.50
N ILE A 47 -8.60 15.51 4.19
CA ILE A 47 -7.46 15.23 5.06
C ILE A 47 -6.60 16.48 5.26
N LEU A 48 -6.32 17.25 4.19
CA LEU A 48 -5.55 18.48 4.27
C LEU A 48 -6.16 19.49 5.27
N ASN A 49 -7.48 19.58 5.34
CA ASN A 49 -8.15 20.44 6.32
C ASN A 49 -7.87 20.02 7.76
N PHE A 50 -7.78 18.69 8.02
CA PHE A 50 -7.41 18.19 9.33
C PHE A 50 -5.94 18.45 9.65
N LEU A 51 -5.03 18.26 8.68
CA LEU A 51 -3.61 18.52 8.85
C LEU A 51 -3.34 20.01 9.17
N LYS A 52 -4.04 20.93 8.51
CA LYS A 52 -3.95 22.37 8.80
C LYS A 52 -4.42 22.72 10.20
N LYS A 53 -5.40 22.00 10.72
CA LYS A 53 -5.93 22.23 12.07
C LYS A 53 -5.06 21.63 13.17
N TYR A 54 -4.42 20.48 12.90
CA TYR A 54 -3.63 19.72 13.87
C TYR A 54 -2.28 19.27 13.29
N PRO A 55 -1.41 20.24 12.92
CA PRO A 55 -0.16 19.94 12.20
C PRO A 55 0.85 19.11 13.02
N ASP A 56 0.80 19.23 14.34
CA ASP A 56 1.72 18.51 15.23
C ASP A 56 1.23 17.11 15.59
N GLN A 57 -0.08 16.87 15.56
CA GLN A 57 -0.71 15.63 15.97
C GLN A 57 -1.05 14.69 14.81
N LEU A 58 -1.21 15.23 13.60
CA LEU A 58 -1.65 14.45 12.44
C LEU A 58 -0.59 14.38 11.36
N ILE A 59 -0.43 13.20 10.80
CA ILE A 59 0.38 12.91 9.62
C ILE A 59 -0.58 12.47 8.52
N GLY A 60 -0.53 13.08 7.35
CA GLY A 60 -1.40 12.72 6.23
C GLY A 60 -0.74 11.71 5.30
N SER A 61 -1.53 10.74 4.83
CA SER A 61 -1.19 9.94 3.66
C SER A 61 -2.06 10.35 2.47
N VAL A 62 -1.42 10.49 1.31
CA VAL A 62 -2.10 10.81 0.04
C VAL A 62 -2.74 9.55 -0.49
N LEU A 63 -4.02 9.61 -0.78
CA LEU A 63 -4.74 8.57 -1.51
C LEU A 63 -4.66 8.84 -3.01
N VAL A 64 -4.38 7.82 -3.82
CA VAL A 64 -4.24 7.95 -5.28
C VAL A 64 -5.06 6.91 -6.03
N ALA A 65 -5.50 7.27 -7.23
CA ALA A 65 -6.14 6.39 -8.18
C ALA A 65 -5.10 5.88 -9.20
N LEU A 66 -4.63 4.65 -9.03
CA LEU A 66 -3.59 4.06 -9.90
C LEU A 66 -4.09 3.71 -11.31
N GLN A 67 -5.38 3.85 -11.61
CA GLN A 67 -5.95 3.64 -12.94
C GLN A 67 -5.38 4.60 -14.00
N ASP A 68 -4.81 5.73 -13.57
CA ASP A 68 -4.08 6.67 -14.41
C ASP A 68 -2.78 7.07 -13.71
N VAL A 69 -1.68 6.47 -14.13
CA VAL A 69 -0.36 6.65 -13.49
C VAL A 69 0.15 8.09 -13.54
N PRO A 70 0.04 8.83 -14.66
CA PRO A 70 0.43 10.23 -14.70
C PRO A 70 -0.32 11.09 -13.68
N THR A 71 -1.62 10.91 -13.55
CA THR A 71 -2.43 11.65 -12.56
C THR A 71 -2.10 11.23 -11.12
N ALA A 72 -1.84 9.94 -10.88
CA ALA A 72 -1.40 9.47 -9.57
C ALA A 72 -0.06 10.10 -9.15
N ILE A 73 0.87 10.28 -10.10
CA ILE A 73 2.14 10.98 -9.87
C ILE A 73 1.89 12.45 -9.52
N ALA A 74 1.06 13.14 -10.29
CA ALA A 74 0.72 14.53 -10.01
C ALA A 74 0.07 14.70 -8.61
N GLU A 75 -0.76 13.73 -8.21
CA GLU A 75 -1.42 13.76 -6.90
C GLU A 75 -0.43 13.57 -5.73
N ILE A 76 0.57 12.68 -5.84
CA ILE A 76 1.58 12.54 -4.79
C ILE A 76 2.51 13.77 -4.72
N GLU A 77 2.81 14.39 -5.85
CA GLU A 77 3.56 15.65 -5.89
C GLU A 77 2.80 16.78 -5.20
N TRP A 78 1.52 16.92 -5.51
CA TRP A 78 0.63 17.85 -4.85
C TRP A 78 0.56 17.58 -3.34
N GLY A 79 0.41 16.32 -2.95
CA GLY A 79 0.39 15.93 -1.55
C GLY A 79 1.68 16.30 -0.82
N LYS A 80 2.83 16.02 -1.41
CA LYS A 80 4.14 16.41 -0.83
C LYS A 80 4.25 17.91 -0.61
N GLN A 81 3.81 18.72 -1.58
CA GLN A 81 3.80 20.18 -1.49
C GLN A 81 2.85 20.70 -0.41
N ASN A 82 1.81 19.95 -0.08
CA ASN A 82 0.81 20.28 0.93
C ASN A 82 1.04 19.61 2.30
N GLY A 83 2.23 19.05 2.53
CA GLY A 83 2.61 18.53 3.84
C GLY A 83 2.20 17.10 4.16
N PHE A 84 1.74 16.36 3.17
CA PHE A 84 1.56 14.91 3.32
C PHE A 84 2.92 14.21 3.40
N ALA A 85 3.01 13.17 4.24
CA ALA A 85 4.27 12.50 4.52
C ALA A 85 4.32 11.04 4.04
N ALA A 86 3.21 10.48 3.60
CA ALA A 86 3.09 9.10 3.12
C ALA A 86 2.09 9.00 1.97
N ILE A 87 2.07 7.86 1.31
CA ILE A 87 1.12 7.51 0.27
C ILE A 87 0.29 6.33 0.78
N ALA A 88 -1.02 6.38 0.69
CA ALA A 88 -1.89 5.26 1.01
C ALA A 88 -2.29 4.52 -0.25
N LEU A 89 -1.98 3.22 -0.30
CA LEU A 89 -2.41 2.32 -1.36
C LEU A 89 -3.07 1.07 -0.79
N ASP A 90 -3.82 0.41 -1.65
CA ASP A 90 -4.18 -0.99 -1.43
C ASP A 90 -3.01 -1.92 -1.80
N LYS A 91 -3.07 -3.14 -1.29
CA LYS A 91 -2.09 -4.20 -1.60
C LYS A 91 -2.23 -4.78 -3.00
N VAL A 92 -3.30 -4.46 -3.68
CA VAL A 92 -3.65 -5.00 -4.99
C VAL A 92 -3.97 -3.88 -5.97
N PHE A 93 -3.83 -4.19 -7.24
CA PHE A 93 -4.15 -3.30 -8.35
C PHE A 93 -5.44 -3.76 -9.04
N PRO A 94 -6.42 -2.87 -9.27
CA PRO A 94 -7.65 -3.23 -9.96
C PRO A 94 -7.39 -3.43 -11.45
N VAL A 95 -7.66 -4.65 -11.96
CA VAL A 95 -7.54 -4.98 -13.37
C VAL A 95 -8.91 -5.13 -13.99
N ARG A 96 -9.23 -4.30 -15.01
CA ARG A 96 -10.56 -4.27 -15.62
C ARG A 96 -10.98 -5.58 -16.28
N GLU A 97 -10.03 -6.29 -16.84
CA GLU A 97 -10.27 -7.46 -17.67
C GLU A 97 -10.32 -8.77 -16.87
N HIS A 98 -9.95 -8.72 -15.60
CA HIS A 98 -9.86 -9.90 -14.75
C HIS A 98 -10.88 -9.85 -13.63
N ALA A 99 -11.46 -11.01 -13.33
CA ALA A 99 -12.35 -11.16 -12.18
C ALA A 99 -11.61 -11.06 -10.83
N PHE A 100 -10.27 -10.99 -10.87
CA PHE A 100 -9.38 -10.97 -9.72
C PHE A 100 -8.49 -9.74 -9.78
N SER A 101 -8.24 -9.16 -8.61
CA SER A 101 -7.22 -8.13 -8.47
C SER A 101 -5.83 -8.75 -8.52
N GLU A 102 -4.87 -8.04 -9.08
CA GLU A 102 -3.47 -8.46 -9.15
C GLU A 102 -2.62 -7.71 -8.13
N THR A 103 -1.46 -8.28 -7.80
CA THR A 103 -0.55 -7.64 -6.84
C THR A 103 0.24 -6.51 -7.51
N LEU A 104 0.59 -5.48 -6.75
CA LEU A 104 1.29 -4.30 -7.28
C LEU A 104 2.62 -4.63 -7.98
N GLY A 105 3.34 -5.63 -7.49
CA GLY A 105 4.61 -6.06 -8.08
C GLY A 105 4.49 -6.68 -9.48
N SER A 106 3.30 -7.10 -9.90
CA SER A 106 3.06 -7.67 -11.23
C SER A 106 2.95 -6.61 -12.34
N HIS A 107 2.78 -5.33 -11.96
CA HIS A 107 2.42 -4.24 -12.88
C HIS A 107 3.60 -3.29 -13.14
N ARG A 108 4.39 -3.59 -14.16
CA ARG A 108 5.53 -2.75 -14.58
C ARG A 108 5.12 -1.33 -15.00
N GLU A 109 3.90 -1.14 -15.44
CA GLU A 109 3.34 0.17 -15.76
C GLU A 109 3.27 1.11 -14.55
N LEU A 110 3.33 0.59 -13.33
CA LEU A 110 3.38 1.38 -12.09
C LEU A 110 4.80 1.85 -11.73
N TRP A 111 5.84 1.40 -12.41
CA TRP A 111 7.24 1.74 -12.09
C TRP A 111 7.50 3.26 -12.09
N PRO A 112 6.96 4.07 -13.02
CA PRO A 112 7.11 5.52 -12.95
C PRO A 112 6.56 6.14 -11.66
N PHE A 113 5.45 5.59 -11.15
CA PHE A 113 4.86 6.02 -9.88
C PHE A 113 5.77 5.65 -8.68
N PHE A 114 6.27 4.42 -8.62
CA PHE A 114 7.16 3.98 -7.55
C PHE A 114 8.47 4.76 -7.54
N LYS A 115 9.05 5.01 -8.72
CA LYS A 115 10.20 5.88 -8.87
C LYS A 115 9.94 7.27 -8.27
N ARG A 116 8.80 7.86 -8.60
CA ARG A 116 8.46 9.19 -8.09
C ARG A 116 8.22 9.21 -6.59
N ALA A 117 7.60 8.18 -6.04
CA ALA A 117 7.43 8.03 -4.59
C ALA A 117 8.79 7.97 -3.86
N GLU A 118 9.75 7.20 -4.40
CA GLU A 118 11.12 7.14 -3.90
C GLU A 118 11.80 8.51 -3.94
N GLU A 119 11.78 9.20 -5.09
CA GLU A 119 12.38 10.54 -5.27
C GLU A 119 11.82 11.58 -4.30
N LEU A 120 10.53 11.50 -3.98
CA LEU A 120 9.87 12.35 -3.01
C LEU A 120 10.17 11.95 -1.55
N GLY A 121 10.77 10.78 -1.33
CA GLY A 121 11.00 10.21 -0.01
C GLY A 121 9.70 9.93 0.75
N MET A 122 8.64 9.57 0.04
CA MET A 122 7.34 9.26 0.62
C MET A 122 7.16 7.74 0.73
N PRO A 123 7.09 7.17 1.95
CA PRO A 123 6.79 5.76 2.12
C PRO A 123 5.37 5.45 1.62
N ILE A 124 5.22 4.27 1.04
CA ILE A 124 3.93 3.74 0.61
C ILE A 124 3.38 2.85 1.71
N VAL A 125 2.21 3.20 2.24
CA VAL A 125 1.51 2.44 3.26
C VAL A 125 0.45 1.59 2.59
N LEU A 126 0.65 0.28 2.63
CA LEU A 126 -0.24 -0.72 2.06
C LEU A 126 -1.26 -1.15 3.11
N HIS A 127 -2.51 -0.84 2.87
CA HIS A 127 -3.61 -1.22 3.75
C HIS A 127 -4.46 -2.31 3.13
N ASN A 128 -5.11 -3.12 3.96
CA ASN A 128 -6.06 -4.11 3.46
C ASN A 128 -7.35 -3.43 3.02
N VAL A 129 -7.88 -3.88 1.89
CA VAL A 129 -9.25 -3.59 1.50
C VAL A 129 -10.10 -4.80 1.82
N GLN A 130 -11.01 -4.63 2.75
CA GLN A 130 -11.82 -5.71 3.31
C GLN A 130 -12.85 -6.33 2.35
N HIS A 131 -12.99 -5.82 1.14
CA HIS A 131 -14.07 -6.25 0.26
C HIS A 131 -13.62 -6.32 -1.19
N GLY A 132 -13.34 -7.47 -1.71
CA GLY A 132 -13.21 -7.65 -3.14
C GLY A 132 -12.05 -8.48 -3.61
N HIS A 133 -11.22 -8.94 -2.71
CA HIS A 133 -10.17 -9.84 -3.11
C HIS A 133 -10.75 -11.21 -3.36
N ARG A 134 -11.08 -11.42 -4.61
CA ARG A 134 -11.33 -12.76 -5.10
C ARG A 134 -9.99 -13.48 -5.28
N ILE A 135 -9.16 -13.49 -4.22
CA ILE A 135 -7.99 -14.37 -4.14
C ILE A 135 -8.45 -15.82 -4.14
N SER A 136 -9.70 -16.05 -3.72
CA SER A 136 -10.33 -17.36 -3.73
C SER A 136 -11.83 -17.21 -3.89
N ASN A 137 -12.48 -18.23 -4.43
CA ASN A 137 -13.94 -18.39 -4.39
C ASN A 137 -14.44 -18.76 -2.99
N LEU A 138 -13.68 -18.48 -1.94
CA LEU A 138 -14.12 -18.70 -0.57
C LEU A 138 -15.27 -17.76 -0.27
N PRO A 139 -16.43 -18.27 0.15
CA PRO A 139 -17.52 -17.42 0.59
C PRO A 139 -17.15 -16.77 1.91
N ILE A 140 -16.64 -15.54 1.84
CA ILE A 140 -16.32 -14.75 3.04
C ILE A 140 -17.60 -13.99 3.40
N TYR A 141 -18.47 -14.64 4.12
CA TYR A 141 -19.73 -14.06 4.55
C TYR A 141 -19.69 -13.47 5.96
N GLN A 142 -18.57 -13.61 6.67
CA GLN A 142 -18.46 -13.20 8.05
C GLN A 142 -17.18 -12.39 8.28
N ARG A 143 -17.26 -11.42 9.18
CA ARG A 143 -16.16 -10.55 9.59
C ARG A 143 -14.90 -11.33 9.99
N ASP A 144 -15.08 -12.46 10.65
CA ASP A 144 -13.97 -13.31 11.13
C ASP A 144 -13.15 -13.91 9.98
N GLY A 145 -13.77 -14.17 8.82
CA GLY A 145 -13.07 -14.63 7.62
C GLY A 145 -12.17 -13.55 7.00
N LEU A 146 -12.54 -12.27 7.13
CA LEU A 146 -11.75 -11.16 6.63
C LEU A 146 -10.46 -11.01 7.42
N ASP A 147 -10.51 -11.10 8.74
CA ASP A 147 -9.33 -10.97 9.60
C ASP A 147 -8.31 -12.08 9.36
N VAL A 148 -8.75 -13.26 8.92
CA VAL A 148 -7.86 -14.36 8.53
C VAL A 148 -7.24 -14.13 7.14
N LEU A 149 -7.95 -13.49 6.22
CA LEU A 149 -7.45 -13.24 4.87
C LEU A 149 -6.49 -12.05 4.77
N CYS A 150 -6.62 -11.05 5.63
CA CYS A 150 -5.73 -9.90 5.65
C CYS A 150 -4.23 -10.27 5.73
N PRO A 151 -3.80 -11.20 6.61
CA PRO A 151 -2.42 -11.69 6.59
C PRO A 151 -2.05 -12.42 5.30
N ALA A 152 -2.95 -13.18 4.69
CA ALA A 152 -2.68 -13.89 3.44
C ALA A 152 -2.43 -12.92 2.28
N GLU A 153 -3.22 -11.86 2.18
CA GLU A 153 -3.00 -10.78 1.20
C GLU A 153 -1.67 -10.08 1.42
N GLY A 154 -1.29 -9.81 2.68
CA GLY A 154 0.01 -9.27 3.04
C GLY A 154 1.16 -10.15 2.58
N GLN A 155 1.04 -11.48 2.75
CA GLN A 155 2.03 -12.45 2.27
C GLN A 155 2.16 -12.43 0.74
N MET A 156 1.05 -12.45 0.02
CA MET A 156 1.05 -12.41 -1.44
C MET A 156 1.68 -11.13 -1.98
N SER A 157 1.34 -9.98 -1.38
CA SER A 157 1.92 -8.69 -1.75
C SER A 157 3.41 -8.65 -1.48
N LEU A 158 3.87 -9.15 -0.33
CA LEU A 158 5.29 -9.21 0.02
C LEU A 158 6.07 -10.09 -0.97
N ILE A 159 5.56 -11.28 -1.30
CA ILE A 159 6.15 -12.17 -2.30
C ILE A 159 6.27 -11.44 -3.65
N SER A 160 5.19 -10.85 -4.11
CA SER A 160 5.15 -10.17 -5.40
C SER A 160 6.14 -9.01 -5.47
N LEU A 161 6.15 -8.13 -4.47
CA LEU A 161 7.03 -6.97 -4.44
C LEU A 161 8.51 -7.37 -4.35
N CYS A 162 8.86 -8.36 -3.52
CA CYS A 162 10.24 -8.85 -3.41
C CYS A 162 10.71 -9.59 -4.66
N SER A 163 9.80 -10.30 -5.35
CA SER A 163 10.15 -11.10 -6.53
C SER A 163 10.16 -10.31 -7.84
N SER A 164 9.54 -9.12 -7.85
CA SER A 164 9.36 -8.33 -9.08
C SER A 164 10.60 -7.58 -9.57
N GLY A 165 11.65 -7.47 -8.73
CA GLY A 165 12.78 -6.58 -8.98
C GLY A 165 12.50 -5.11 -8.67
N LEU A 166 11.33 -4.78 -8.11
CA LEU A 166 10.96 -3.41 -7.77
C LEU A 166 12.01 -2.74 -6.88
N PHE A 167 12.45 -3.45 -5.88
CA PHE A 167 13.43 -2.91 -4.95
C PHE A 167 14.86 -2.92 -5.50
N ASP A 168 15.14 -3.62 -6.58
CA ASP A 168 16.42 -3.52 -7.30
C ASP A 168 16.46 -2.23 -8.10
N ASP A 169 15.33 -1.87 -8.71
CA ASP A 169 15.18 -0.63 -9.47
C ASP A 169 15.06 0.60 -8.54
N PHE A 170 14.44 0.45 -7.37
CA PHE A 170 14.17 1.55 -6.41
C PHE A 170 14.64 1.18 -4.99
N PRO A 171 15.97 1.23 -4.73
CA PRO A 171 16.54 0.73 -3.47
C PRO A 171 16.21 1.57 -2.23
N ASN A 172 15.74 2.79 -2.37
CA ASN A 172 15.35 3.65 -1.25
C ASN A 172 13.82 3.71 -1.04
N LEU A 173 13.06 3.02 -1.88
CA LEU A 173 11.61 2.93 -1.75
C LEU A 173 11.24 2.19 -0.46
N LYS A 174 10.35 2.78 0.34
CA LYS A 174 9.86 2.19 1.58
C LYS A 174 8.41 1.80 1.46
N MET A 175 8.10 0.57 1.86
CA MET A 175 6.73 0.08 1.94
C MET A 175 6.40 -0.35 3.37
N VAL A 176 5.22 0.04 3.83
CA VAL A 176 4.72 -0.27 5.17
C VAL A 176 3.46 -1.11 5.03
N PHE A 177 3.49 -2.32 5.57
CA PHE A 177 2.32 -3.20 5.57
C PHE A 177 1.54 -2.99 6.85
N THR A 178 0.27 -2.63 6.73
CA THR A 178 -0.63 -2.51 7.87
C THR A 178 -1.59 -3.68 7.95
N GLU A 179 -2.02 -4.05 9.15
CA GLU A 179 -2.99 -5.12 9.42
C GLU A 179 -2.65 -6.50 8.84
N ALA A 180 -1.38 -6.74 8.52
CA ALA A 180 -0.93 -8.01 7.93
C ALA A 180 -0.43 -9.02 8.98
N GLY A 181 -0.18 -8.55 10.20
CA GLY A 181 0.54 -9.34 11.21
C GLY A 181 2.03 -9.48 10.83
N THR A 182 2.83 -10.02 11.72
CA THR A 182 4.28 -10.19 11.50
C THR A 182 4.76 -11.64 11.61
N ALA A 183 3.93 -12.53 12.17
CA ALA A 183 4.33 -13.92 12.47
C ALA A 183 4.71 -14.73 11.22
N PHE A 184 4.22 -14.34 10.04
CA PHE A 184 4.50 -15.03 8.79
C PHE A 184 5.83 -14.63 8.13
N ILE A 185 6.42 -13.48 8.51
CA ILE A 185 7.55 -12.88 7.77
C ILE A 185 8.74 -13.84 7.73
N LYS A 186 9.23 -14.29 8.89
CA LYS A 186 10.39 -15.16 8.93
C LYS A 186 10.22 -16.46 8.15
N PRO A 187 9.19 -17.29 8.38
CA PRO A 187 9.02 -18.52 7.62
C PRO A 187 8.77 -18.30 6.13
N LEU A 188 8.15 -17.17 5.77
CA LEU A 188 7.93 -16.82 4.36
C LEU A 188 9.24 -16.48 3.66
N VAL A 189 10.08 -15.63 4.27
CA VAL A 189 11.37 -15.23 3.70
C VAL A 189 12.31 -16.43 3.58
N GLU A 190 12.42 -17.28 4.60
CA GLU A 190 13.20 -18.52 4.54
C GLU A 190 12.73 -19.44 3.39
N ARG A 191 11.44 -19.49 3.14
CA ARG A 191 10.89 -20.29 2.04
C ARG A 191 11.15 -19.66 0.67
N MET A 192 11.12 -18.34 0.58
CA MET A 192 11.47 -17.60 -0.64
C MET A 192 12.95 -17.84 -0.97
N ASP A 193 13.86 -17.73 -0.01
CA ASP A 193 15.27 -18.02 -0.20
C ASP A 193 15.49 -19.44 -0.73
N ALA A 194 14.87 -20.43 -0.09
CA ALA A 194 14.95 -21.82 -0.53
C ALA A 194 14.38 -22.05 -1.94
N ALA A 195 13.44 -21.24 -2.39
CA ALA A 195 12.88 -21.31 -3.74
C ALA A 195 13.79 -20.66 -4.79
N PHE A 196 14.42 -19.55 -4.47
CA PHE A 196 15.30 -18.82 -5.41
C PHE A 196 16.65 -19.51 -5.66
N VAL A 197 17.12 -20.33 -4.73
CA VAL A 197 18.38 -21.09 -4.88
C VAL A 197 18.26 -22.34 -5.75
N LYS A 198 17.05 -22.77 -6.13
CA LYS A 198 16.83 -24.01 -6.90
C LYS A 198 16.99 -23.78 -8.41
N PRO A 199 17.95 -24.48 -9.10
CA PRO A 199 17.98 -24.53 -10.56
C PRO A 199 16.65 -25.15 -11.11
N PRO A 200 16.14 -24.72 -12.27
CA PRO A 200 16.78 -23.95 -13.32
C PRO A 200 16.39 -22.47 -13.39
N LEU A 201 15.86 -21.93 -12.31
CA LEU A 201 15.47 -20.50 -12.29
C LEU A 201 16.78 -19.71 -12.11
N ASN A 202 17.32 -19.21 -13.21
CA ASN A 202 18.47 -18.30 -13.27
C ASN A 202 18.12 -16.95 -12.64
N TYR A 203 17.86 -16.94 -11.33
CA TYR A 203 17.87 -15.72 -10.55
C TYR A 203 19.26 -15.54 -9.97
N GLU A 204 19.82 -14.35 -10.18
CA GLU A 204 21.15 -14.00 -9.72
C GLU A 204 21.34 -14.18 -8.20
N ASP A 205 22.57 -14.36 -7.79
CA ASP A 205 23.12 -14.84 -6.53
C ASP A 205 22.61 -14.24 -5.21
N GLU A 206 21.53 -13.48 -5.21
CA GLU A 206 21.03 -12.83 -4.01
C GLU A 206 19.77 -13.48 -3.45
N ASP A 207 19.84 -13.93 -2.19
CA ASP A 207 18.71 -14.54 -1.52
C ASP A 207 17.60 -13.53 -1.14
N ALA A 208 16.37 -14.00 -0.92
CA ALA A 208 15.24 -13.17 -0.58
C ALA A 208 15.39 -12.54 0.81
N THR A 209 16.15 -13.14 1.72
CA THR A 209 16.46 -12.59 3.04
C THR A 209 17.31 -11.33 2.89
N ALA A 210 18.35 -11.36 2.05
CA ALA A 210 19.19 -10.20 1.77
C ALA A 210 18.37 -9.08 1.10
N ARG A 211 17.47 -9.44 0.17
CA ARG A 211 16.55 -8.48 -0.45
C ARG A 211 15.57 -7.89 0.56
N PHE A 212 15.03 -8.71 1.45
CA PHE A 212 14.12 -8.26 2.51
C PHE A 212 14.85 -7.30 3.47
N HIS A 213 16.01 -7.67 4.01
CA HIS A 213 16.74 -6.85 4.98
C HIS A 213 17.26 -5.52 4.43
N ARG A 214 17.50 -5.41 3.13
CA ARG A 214 17.85 -4.11 2.53
C ARG A 214 16.69 -3.16 2.40
N ARG A 215 15.44 -3.64 2.50
CA ARG A 215 14.27 -2.93 1.93
C ARG A 215 13.06 -2.84 2.86
N VAL A 216 13.16 -3.43 4.02
CA VAL A 216 12.21 -3.35 5.13
C VAL A 216 12.92 -2.82 6.37
#